data_f4f61fc0a1602d3f30b23d10cb3ee431
#
_entry.id   f4f61fc0a1602d3f30b23d10cb3ee431
#
_cell.length_a   1.000
_cell.length_b   1.000
_cell.length_c   1.000
_cell.angle_alpha   90.00
_cell.angle_beta   90.00
_cell.angle_gamma   90.00
#
_symmetry.space_group_name_H-M   'P 1'
#
loop_
_entity.id
_entity.type
_entity.pdbx_description
1 polymer ?
#
loop_
_entity_poly.entity_id
_entity_poly.type
_entity_poly.pdbx_seq_one_letter_code
_entity_poly.pdbx_strand_id
1 'polypeptide(L)'
;MKIVVLDGKGVNPGDMSWSGIEQFGDLTVYERTAPDEVLSHVGNAEIALTNKTVFSADTIARLTNTKYIGVLATGYNVVDLEAASRHGIVVTNIPAYSTDSVAQHTFAHILNVTNQVDHYARASHDGEWSRCPDFCYWDRPLVELAGKNIGIVGLGHIGMKVAAIALCFGMNVYAYTSKSPDQLPQGIKKATMEGLLSVSDIITLHCPLNEKTNRLVCADTIQYMHDGVIIVNTGRGPLVDENDMAEALHTGKVGAYCADVMCSEPPSGDNPLFSEPNAYITPHVAWASVEARTRLMSIAENNIKAFLDGTPQNVVNKI
;
A
#
# COMPACT_ATOMS: atom_id res chain seq x y z
N MET A 1 14.70 28.07 12.70
CA MET A 1 13.88 26.92 13.06
C MET A 1 14.62 25.66 12.68
N LYS A 2 14.60 24.62 13.51
CA LYS A 2 15.26 23.35 13.22
C LYS A 2 14.23 22.33 12.77
N ILE A 3 14.57 21.62 11.69
CA ILE A 3 13.74 20.58 11.08
C ILE A 3 14.57 19.27 11.03
N VAL A 4 13.97 18.17 11.40
CA VAL A 4 14.61 16.85 11.31
C VAL A 4 13.75 15.87 10.53
N VAL A 5 14.38 15.05 9.69
CA VAL A 5 13.78 13.86 9.06
C VAL A 5 14.47 12.64 9.66
N LEU A 6 13.69 11.72 10.26
CA LEU A 6 14.24 10.60 11.02
C LEU A 6 14.60 9.38 10.18
N ASP A 7 13.94 9.20 9.03
CA ASP A 7 14.06 7.99 8.19
C ASP A 7 13.93 8.33 6.69
N GLY A 8 14.70 9.35 6.28
CA GLY A 8 14.62 9.95 4.95
C GLY A 8 14.87 8.97 3.80
N LYS A 9 15.71 7.93 4.01
CA LYS A 9 16.05 6.96 2.96
C LYS A 9 14.86 6.17 2.45
N GLY A 10 13.87 5.89 3.31
CA GLY A 10 12.66 5.19 2.92
C GLY A 10 11.82 5.97 1.91
N VAL A 11 11.84 7.31 1.98
CA VAL A 11 11.07 8.20 1.10
C VAL A 11 11.90 8.71 -0.06
N ASN A 12 13.18 8.99 0.19
CA ASN A 12 14.11 9.56 -0.77
C ASN A 12 15.46 8.83 -0.68
N PRO A 13 15.69 7.80 -1.51
CA PRO A 13 16.94 7.06 -1.52
C PRO A 13 18.12 7.84 -2.12
N GLY A 14 17.96 9.12 -2.45
CA GLY A 14 18.97 10.00 -3.02
C GLY A 14 18.66 10.50 -4.44
N ASP A 15 17.48 10.21 -4.94
CA ASP A 15 17.02 10.58 -6.29
C ASP A 15 16.10 11.82 -6.32
N MET A 16 15.87 12.45 -5.17
CA MET A 16 15.04 13.65 -5.04
C MET A 16 15.72 14.70 -4.14
N SER A 17 15.35 15.97 -4.31
CA SER A 17 15.85 17.06 -3.47
C SER A 17 14.98 17.26 -2.23
N TRP A 18 15.61 17.66 -1.11
CA TRP A 18 14.96 18.14 0.10
C TRP A 18 14.78 19.66 0.13
N SER A 19 15.19 20.38 -0.93
CA SER A 19 15.20 21.85 -0.98
C SER A 19 13.85 22.50 -0.70
N GLY A 20 12.74 21.83 -1.06
CA GLY A 20 11.40 22.29 -0.74
C GLY A 20 11.10 22.32 0.78
N ILE A 21 11.77 21.49 1.58
CA ILE A 21 11.66 21.50 3.05
C ILE A 21 12.75 22.39 3.67
N GLU A 22 13.95 22.39 3.10
CA GLU A 22 15.08 23.22 3.56
C GLU A 22 14.76 24.74 3.56
N GLN A 23 13.87 25.21 2.68
CA GLN A 23 13.46 26.61 2.65
C GLN A 23 12.81 27.10 3.95
N PHE A 24 12.30 26.18 4.79
CA PHE A 24 11.61 26.53 6.05
C PHE A 24 12.56 26.58 7.26
N GLY A 25 13.80 26.10 7.16
CA GLY A 25 14.75 26.13 8.28
C GLY A 25 15.99 25.26 8.07
N ASP A 26 16.72 25.09 9.15
CA ASP A 26 17.92 24.27 9.22
C ASP A 26 17.51 22.78 9.26
N LEU A 27 17.68 22.10 8.13
CA LEU A 27 17.25 20.72 7.92
C LEU A 27 18.37 19.73 8.20
N THR A 28 18.09 18.75 9.05
CA THR A 28 18.92 17.56 9.24
C THR A 28 18.14 16.32 8.77
N VAL A 29 18.74 15.51 7.89
CA VAL A 29 18.13 14.28 7.40
C VAL A 29 18.95 13.08 7.85
N TYR A 30 18.35 12.21 8.65
CA TYR A 30 18.89 10.90 8.96
C TYR A 30 18.38 9.88 7.97
N GLU A 31 19.26 8.99 7.48
CA GLU A 31 18.83 7.89 6.60
C GLU A 31 17.87 6.96 7.32
N ARG A 32 18.20 6.62 8.56
CA ARG A 32 17.43 5.75 9.47
C ARG A 32 17.64 6.21 10.90
N THR A 33 16.67 5.92 11.76
CA THR A 33 16.73 6.20 13.20
C THR A 33 16.27 4.96 13.95
N ALA A 34 17.13 4.40 14.78
CA ALA A 34 16.78 3.30 15.68
C ALA A 34 15.85 3.79 16.81
N PRO A 35 15.03 2.92 17.42
CA PRO A 35 14.08 3.33 18.46
C PRO A 35 14.70 4.07 19.65
N ASP A 36 15.91 3.72 20.03
CA ASP A 36 16.68 4.34 21.13
C ASP A 36 17.36 5.66 20.72
N GLU A 37 17.48 5.94 19.42
CA GLU A 37 18.08 7.15 18.88
C GLU A 37 17.05 8.27 18.62
N VAL A 38 15.74 7.98 18.66
CA VAL A 38 14.69 8.93 18.28
C VAL A 38 14.84 10.26 19.01
N LEU A 39 14.99 10.23 20.32
CA LEU A 39 15.10 11.45 21.13
C LEU A 39 16.38 12.23 20.86
N SER A 40 17.50 11.56 20.64
CA SER A 40 18.77 12.22 20.31
C SER A 40 18.75 12.84 18.91
N HIS A 41 18.14 12.17 17.95
CA HIS A 41 18.00 12.69 16.58
C HIS A 41 16.99 13.83 16.50
N VAL A 42 15.86 13.77 17.21
CA VAL A 42 14.93 14.91 17.30
C VAL A 42 15.59 16.10 18.00
N GLY A 43 16.34 15.83 19.09
CA GLY A 43 17.03 16.86 19.84
C GLY A 43 16.10 18.02 20.25
N ASN A 44 16.41 19.23 19.78
CA ASN A 44 15.61 20.43 20.01
C ASN A 44 14.89 20.92 18.73
N ALA A 45 14.62 20.03 17.77
CA ALA A 45 13.91 20.38 16.54
C ALA A 45 12.46 20.78 16.84
N GLU A 46 12.00 21.82 16.16
CA GLU A 46 10.61 22.31 16.25
C GLU A 46 9.68 21.52 15.34
N ILE A 47 10.23 20.98 14.24
CA ILE A 47 9.52 20.15 13.26
C ILE A 47 10.25 18.81 13.14
N ALA A 48 9.53 17.72 13.34
CA ALA A 48 10.01 16.37 13.09
C ALA A 48 9.20 15.72 11.97
N LEU A 49 9.90 15.10 11.00
CA LEU A 49 9.30 14.35 9.91
C LEU A 49 9.69 12.88 10.02
N THR A 50 8.74 12.00 9.80
CA THR A 50 8.94 10.56 9.87
C THR A 50 8.10 9.83 8.81
N ASN A 51 8.63 8.72 8.26
CA ASN A 51 7.83 7.80 7.44
C ASN A 51 7.38 6.59 8.27
N LYS A 52 8.32 5.94 8.97
CA LYS A 52 8.08 4.70 9.74
C LYS A 52 8.66 4.72 11.16
N THR A 53 9.51 5.68 11.50
CA THR A 53 10.05 5.80 12.87
C THR A 53 8.93 6.16 13.84
N VAL A 54 8.82 5.39 14.92
CA VAL A 54 7.70 5.45 15.86
C VAL A 54 7.89 6.58 16.87
N PHE A 55 6.86 7.39 17.05
CA PHE A 55 6.69 8.34 18.14
C PHE A 55 5.68 7.78 19.16
N SER A 56 6.18 7.03 20.13
CA SER A 56 5.38 6.50 21.24
C SER A 56 4.96 7.60 22.23
N ALA A 57 4.01 7.30 23.11
CA ALA A 57 3.62 8.23 24.19
C ALA A 57 4.81 8.64 25.05
N ASP A 58 5.72 7.70 25.40
CA ASP A 58 6.93 8.00 26.17
C ASP A 58 7.89 8.91 25.39
N THR A 59 8.09 8.64 24.10
CA THR A 59 8.92 9.49 23.24
C THR A 59 8.36 10.92 23.21
N ILE A 60 7.05 11.07 22.94
CA ILE A 60 6.37 12.36 22.83
C ILE A 60 6.46 13.14 24.15
N ALA A 61 6.28 12.49 25.29
CA ALA A 61 6.35 13.12 26.60
C ALA A 61 7.73 13.72 26.93
N ARG A 62 8.77 13.26 26.25
CA ARG A 62 10.17 13.70 26.43
C ARG A 62 10.62 14.75 25.42
N LEU A 63 9.77 15.06 24.42
CA LEU A 63 10.04 16.13 23.46
C LEU A 63 9.87 17.50 24.15
N THR A 64 10.88 18.37 24.04
CA THR A 64 10.90 19.64 24.77
C THR A 64 10.55 20.84 23.89
N ASN A 65 10.76 20.77 22.58
CA ASN A 65 10.62 21.91 21.67
C ASN A 65 9.78 21.61 20.43
N THR A 66 9.48 20.34 20.16
CA THR A 66 8.75 19.91 18.97
C THR A 66 7.30 20.39 19.03
N LYS A 67 6.84 21.06 17.98
CA LYS A 67 5.49 21.60 17.83
C LYS A 67 4.71 20.92 16.71
N TYR A 68 5.42 20.22 15.83
CA TYR A 68 4.86 19.60 14.64
C TYR A 68 5.54 18.27 14.34
N ILE A 69 4.73 17.25 14.05
CA ILE A 69 5.17 15.96 13.53
C ILE A 69 4.48 15.72 12.19
N GLY A 70 5.25 15.66 11.09
CA GLY A 70 4.76 15.33 9.76
C GLY A 70 5.01 13.87 9.44
N VAL A 71 3.96 13.07 9.27
CA VAL A 71 4.08 11.68 8.82
C VAL A 71 4.13 11.67 7.30
N LEU A 72 5.26 11.27 6.72
CA LEU A 72 5.51 11.18 5.28
C LEU A 72 4.86 9.91 4.69
N ALA A 73 3.59 9.71 4.99
CA ALA A 73 2.77 8.59 4.54
C ALA A 73 1.28 8.90 4.72
N THR A 74 0.40 8.11 4.07
CA THR A 74 -1.04 8.16 4.33
C THR A 74 -1.39 7.55 5.70
N GLY A 75 -0.80 6.40 6.05
CA GLY A 75 -0.96 5.77 7.36
C GLY A 75 -0.12 6.49 8.42
N TYR A 76 -0.70 6.79 9.56
CA TYR A 76 -0.09 7.57 10.65
C TYR A 76 -0.06 6.84 12.00
N ASN A 77 -0.23 5.53 11.99
CA ASN A 77 -0.19 4.68 13.19
C ASN A 77 1.19 4.62 13.87
N VAL A 78 2.21 5.23 13.29
CA VAL A 78 3.55 5.40 13.87
C VAL A 78 3.62 6.51 14.93
N VAL A 79 2.57 7.32 15.09
CA VAL A 79 2.51 8.41 16.08
C VAL A 79 1.36 8.15 17.04
N ASP A 80 1.63 8.23 18.35
CA ASP A 80 0.60 8.27 19.38
C ASP A 80 -0.12 9.62 19.35
N LEU A 81 -1.27 9.65 18.69
CA LEU A 81 -2.05 10.89 18.47
C LEU A 81 -2.60 11.50 19.76
N GLU A 82 -2.94 10.67 20.74
CA GLU A 82 -3.47 11.18 22.02
C GLU A 82 -2.36 11.85 22.83
N ALA A 83 -1.17 11.24 22.86
CA ALA A 83 -0.03 11.85 23.50
C ALA A 83 0.36 13.16 22.80
N ALA A 84 0.41 13.18 21.47
CA ALA A 84 0.70 14.39 20.70
C ALA A 84 -0.31 15.51 21.01
N SER A 85 -1.61 15.19 21.04
CA SER A 85 -2.67 16.16 21.39
C SER A 85 -2.50 16.74 22.80
N ARG A 86 -2.19 15.87 23.80
CA ARG A 86 -1.95 16.33 25.20
C ARG A 86 -0.75 17.27 25.32
N HIS A 87 0.23 17.13 24.41
CA HIS A 87 1.44 17.98 24.40
C HIS A 87 1.33 19.17 23.43
N GLY A 88 0.16 19.38 22.81
CA GLY A 88 -0.06 20.48 21.87
C GLY A 88 0.75 20.37 20.58
N ILE A 89 1.15 19.15 20.20
CA ILE A 89 1.91 18.88 18.97
C ILE A 89 0.93 18.61 17.83
N VAL A 90 1.02 19.38 16.75
CA VAL A 90 0.25 19.17 15.51
C VAL A 90 0.81 17.94 14.78
N VAL A 91 -0.06 16.99 14.45
CA VAL A 91 0.34 15.83 13.63
C VAL A 91 -0.39 15.86 12.30
N THR A 92 0.35 15.78 11.20
CA THR A 92 -0.22 15.73 9.86
C THR A 92 0.22 14.46 9.11
N ASN A 93 -0.57 14.08 8.12
CA ASN A 93 -0.23 12.99 7.20
C ASN A 93 -0.22 13.46 5.73
N ILE A 94 0.04 12.54 4.80
CA ILE A 94 -0.01 12.79 3.36
C ILE A 94 -1.15 11.98 2.74
N PRO A 95 -2.36 12.57 2.57
CA PRO A 95 -3.48 11.83 1.97
C PRO A 95 -3.33 11.68 0.46
N ALA A 96 -3.81 10.55 -0.07
CA ALA A 96 -4.09 10.29 -1.49
C ALA A 96 -2.93 10.50 -2.50
N TYR A 97 -1.68 10.67 -2.06
CA TYR A 97 -0.54 10.95 -2.94
C TYR A 97 -0.19 9.80 -3.90
N SER A 98 -0.45 8.57 -3.50
CA SER A 98 -0.04 7.35 -4.21
C SER A 98 -1.19 6.63 -4.94
N THR A 99 -2.36 7.24 -5.04
CA THR A 99 -3.57 6.59 -5.60
C THR A 99 -3.30 5.96 -6.97
N ASP A 100 -2.73 6.71 -7.90
CA ASP A 100 -2.45 6.23 -9.26
C ASP A 100 -1.36 5.16 -9.27
N SER A 101 -0.30 5.35 -8.48
CA SER A 101 0.81 4.39 -8.36
C SER A 101 0.34 3.04 -7.82
N VAL A 102 -0.47 3.03 -6.75
CA VAL A 102 -0.99 1.79 -6.16
C VAL A 102 -1.97 1.09 -7.10
N ALA A 103 -2.83 1.83 -7.79
CA ALA A 103 -3.75 1.25 -8.78
C ALA A 103 -2.98 0.63 -9.96
N GLN A 104 -1.93 1.31 -10.46
CA GLN A 104 -1.04 0.78 -11.49
C GLN A 104 -0.34 -0.49 -11.01
N HIS A 105 0.19 -0.51 -9.79
CA HIS A 105 0.87 -1.67 -9.21
C HIS A 105 -0.08 -2.86 -9.03
N THR A 106 -1.34 -2.61 -8.62
CA THR A 106 -2.40 -3.63 -8.56
C THR A 106 -2.58 -4.29 -9.93
N PHE A 107 -2.67 -3.51 -11.01
CA PHE A 107 -2.78 -4.06 -12.36
C PHE A 107 -1.48 -4.68 -12.87
N ALA A 108 -0.31 -4.20 -12.47
CA ALA A 108 0.96 -4.86 -12.77
C ALA A 108 0.99 -6.29 -12.22
N HIS A 109 0.52 -6.50 -10.98
CA HIS A 109 0.36 -7.83 -10.41
C HIS A 109 -0.64 -8.69 -11.19
N ILE A 110 -1.84 -8.15 -11.48
CA ILE A 110 -2.87 -8.86 -12.25
C ILE A 110 -2.31 -9.30 -13.61
N LEU A 111 -1.69 -8.38 -14.34
CA LEU A 111 -1.12 -8.64 -15.66
C LEU A 111 0.09 -9.59 -15.60
N ASN A 112 0.90 -9.52 -14.53
CA ASN A 112 1.99 -10.46 -14.35
C ASN A 112 1.49 -11.91 -14.24
N VAL A 113 0.40 -12.13 -13.48
CA VAL A 113 -0.20 -13.46 -13.33
C VAL A 113 -0.91 -13.91 -14.60
N THR A 114 -1.66 -13.03 -15.24
CA THR A 114 -2.52 -13.41 -16.38
C THR A 114 -1.78 -13.52 -17.70
N ASN A 115 -0.73 -12.72 -17.93
CA ASN A 115 0.04 -12.67 -19.18
C ASN A 115 1.42 -13.33 -19.08
N GLN A 116 1.94 -13.62 -17.87
CA GLN A 116 3.22 -14.30 -17.65
C GLN A 116 4.40 -13.66 -18.41
N VAL A 117 4.40 -12.33 -18.58
CA VAL A 117 5.37 -11.62 -19.44
C VAL A 117 6.82 -11.85 -18.99
N ASP A 118 7.11 -11.77 -17.69
CA ASP A 118 8.46 -11.98 -17.15
C ASP A 118 8.92 -13.44 -17.36
N HIS A 119 8.02 -14.42 -17.17
CA HIS A 119 8.32 -15.84 -17.42
C HIS A 119 8.76 -16.06 -18.88
N TYR A 120 7.94 -15.65 -19.86
CA TYR A 120 8.25 -15.85 -21.27
C TYR A 120 9.43 -15.00 -21.74
N ALA A 121 9.63 -13.81 -21.19
CA ALA A 121 10.80 -12.99 -21.49
C ALA A 121 12.09 -13.69 -21.05
N ARG A 122 12.14 -14.23 -19.82
CA ARG A 122 13.30 -15.01 -19.32
C ARG A 122 13.54 -16.27 -20.15
N ALA A 123 12.50 -17.06 -20.37
CA ALA A 123 12.59 -18.27 -21.20
C ALA A 123 13.13 -17.97 -22.61
N SER A 124 12.71 -16.85 -23.21
CA SER A 124 13.24 -16.38 -24.50
C SER A 124 14.73 -16.02 -24.43
N HIS A 125 15.15 -15.29 -23.37
CA HIS A 125 16.57 -14.98 -23.14
C HIS A 125 17.42 -16.25 -22.92
N ASP A 126 16.86 -17.25 -22.26
CA ASP A 126 17.53 -18.56 -22.05
C ASP A 126 17.52 -19.43 -23.32
N GLY A 127 16.97 -18.92 -24.42
CA GLY A 127 16.97 -19.55 -25.74
C GLY A 127 15.93 -20.64 -25.91
N GLU A 128 14.92 -20.74 -25.03
CA GLU A 128 13.85 -21.75 -25.15
C GLU A 128 13.05 -21.55 -26.44
N TRP A 129 12.68 -20.31 -26.75
CA TRP A 129 11.97 -20.04 -28.00
C TRP A 129 12.82 -20.32 -29.23
N SER A 130 14.12 -20.03 -29.21
CA SER A 130 15.03 -20.31 -30.32
C SER A 130 15.21 -21.81 -30.57
N ARG A 131 14.97 -22.66 -29.58
CA ARG A 131 15.02 -24.12 -29.69
C ARG A 131 13.66 -24.76 -29.97
N CYS A 132 12.57 -23.97 -29.90
CA CYS A 132 11.24 -24.41 -30.16
C CYS A 132 11.08 -24.75 -31.68
N PRO A 133 10.54 -25.90 -32.05
CA PRO A 133 10.30 -26.26 -33.45
C PRO A 133 9.15 -25.46 -34.08
N ASP A 134 8.27 -24.86 -33.24
CA ASP A 134 7.11 -24.11 -33.66
C ASP A 134 7.39 -22.61 -33.57
N PHE A 135 6.57 -21.79 -34.26
CA PHE A 135 6.71 -20.34 -34.26
C PHE A 135 6.37 -19.69 -32.88
N CYS A 136 5.66 -20.41 -32.02
CA CYS A 136 5.31 -19.99 -30.66
C CYS A 136 5.15 -21.22 -29.76
N TYR A 137 5.20 -21.00 -28.44
CA TYR A 137 4.86 -22.00 -27.42
C TYR A 137 4.29 -21.33 -26.18
N TRP A 138 3.55 -22.07 -25.39
CA TRP A 138 3.15 -21.70 -24.04
C TRP A 138 3.11 -22.96 -23.17
N ASP A 139 3.61 -22.84 -21.96
CA ASP A 139 3.66 -23.87 -20.92
C ASP A 139 2.78 -23.53 -19.71
N ARG A 140 2.20 -22.33 -19.69
CA ARG A 140 1.29 -21.85 -18.66
C ARG A 140 0.03 -21.25 -19.28
N PRO A 141 -1.14 -21.41 -18.63
CA PRO A 141 -2.36 -20.76 -19.10
C PRO A 141 -2.21 -19.24 -19.16
N LEU A 142 -2.59 -18.67 -20.29
CA LEU A 142 -2.75 -17.22 -20.45
C LEU A 142 -4.22 -16.87 -20.29
N VAL A 143 -4.52 -15.81 -19.56
CA VAL A 143 -5.89 -15.42 -19.20
C VAL A 143 -6.19 -14.02 -19.73
N GLU A 144 -7.26 -13.92 -20.48
CA GLU A 144 -7.80 -12.63 -20.94
C GLU A 144 -8.71 -12.03 -19.85
N LEU A 145 -8.55 -10.72 -19.58
CA LEU A 145 -9.33 -10.02 -18.55
C LEU A 145 -10.74 -9.64 -19.01
N ALA A 146 -10.96 -9.45 -20.31
CA ALA A 146 -12.25 -9.07 -20.85
C ALA A 146 -13.34 -10.10 -20.47
N GLY A 147 -14.44 -9.60 -19.93
CA GLY A 147 -15.55 -10.43 -19.46
C GLY A 147 -15.35 -11.10 -18.10
N LYS A 148 -14.13 -11.08 -17.51
CA LYS A 148 -13.85 -11.59 -16.16
C LYS A 148 -14.48 -10.70 -15.09
N ASN A 149 -14.79 -11.29 -13.94
CA ASN A 149 -15.34 -10.61 -12.78
C ASN A 149 -14.21 -10.18 -11.82
N ILE A 150 -14.13 -8.88 -11.53
CA ILE A 150 -13.25 -8.37 -10.50
C ILE A 150 -14.06 -7.89 -9.29
N GLY A 151 -13.71 -8.41 -8.11
CA GLY A 151 -14.26 -7.99 -6.82
C GLY A 151 -13.33 -6.99 -6.15
N ILE A 152 -13.84 -5.80 -5.85
CA ILE A 152 -13.08 -4.73 -5.19
C ILE A 152 -13.59 -4.54 -3.78
N VAL A 153 -12.77 -4.88 -2.79
CA VAL A 153 -13.09 -4.69 -1.38
C VAL A 153 -12.57 -3.33 -0.92
N GLY A 154 -13.49 -2.38 -0.76
CA GLY A 154 -13.19 -0.99 -0.44
C GLY A 154 -13.10 -0.09 -1.68
N LEU A 155 -14.10 0.79 -1.84
CA LEU A 155 -14.21 1.70 -2.98
C LEU A 155 -13.86 3.15 -2.58
N GLY A 156 -12.68 3.31 -1.94
CA GLY A 156 -12.03 4.60 -1.68
C GLY A 156 -11.30 5.13 -2.93
N HIS A 157 -10.34 6.04 -2.78
CA HIS A 157 -9.61 6.63 -3.91
C HIS A 157 -8.92 5.56 -4.77
N ILE A 158 -8.20 4.62 -4.14
CA ILE A 158 -7.48 3.56 -4.85
C ILE A 158 -8.48 2.59 -5.51
N GLY A 159 -9.45 2.06 -4.76
CA GLY A 159 -10.44 1.12 -5.30
C GLY A 159 -11.25 1.70 -6.46
N MET A 160 -11.57 3.00 -6.42
CA MET A 160 -12.22 3.71 -7.54
C MET A 160 -11.33 3.76 -8.78
N LYS A 161 -10.02 4.00 -8.60
CA LYS A 161 -9.08 4.02 -9.73
C LYS A 161 -8.88 2.63 -10.31
N VAL A 162 -8.78 1.60 -9.46
CA VAL A 162 -8.73 0.19 -9.89
C VAL A 162 -9.99 -0.20 -10.66
N ALA A 163 -11.18 0.20 -10.18
CA ALA A 163 -12.45 -0.04 -10.87
C ALA A 163 -12.47 0.60 -12.26
N ALA A 164 -12.00 1.85 -12.38
CA ALA A 164 -11.94 2.54 -13.68
C ALA A 164 -11.02 1.82 -14.68
N ILE A 165 -9.85 1.35 -14.22
CA ILE A 165 -8.92 0.59 -15.07
C ILE A 165 -9.55 -0.76 -15.46
N ALA A 166 -10.19 -1.47 -14.53
CA ALA A 166 -10.87 -2.73 -14.79
C ALA A 166 -11.95 -2.60 -15.87
N LEU A 167 -12.76 -1.53 -15.80
CA LEU A 167 -13.76 -1.24 -16.84
C LEU A 167 -13.12 -1.02 -18.23
N CYS A 168 -11.94 -0.37 -18.29
CA CYS A 168 -11.21 -0.20 -19.55
C CYS A 168 -10.72 -1.53 -20.14
N PHE A 169 -10.44 -2.53 -19.28
CA PHE A 169 -10.13 -3.90 -19.71
C PHE A 169 -11.38 -4.74 -20.07
N GLY A 170 -12.58 -4.16 -20.03
CA GLY A 170 -13.82 -4.87 -20.31
C GLY A 170 -14.25 -5.86 -19.23
N MET A 171 -13.76 -5.68 -18.00
CA MET A 171 -14.13 -6.53 -16.86
C MET A 171 -15.50 -6.16 -16.29
N ASN A 172 -16.17 -7.13 -15.66
CA ASN A 172 -17.33 -6.89 -14.82
C ASN A 172 -16.88 -6.51 -13.41
N VAL A 173 -17.24 -5.30 -12.94
CA VAL A 173 -16.77 -4.77 -11.66
C VAL A 173 -17.82 -4.93 -10.56
N TYR A 174 -17.47 -5.63 -9.49
CA TYR A 174 -18.25 -5.78 -8.27
C TYR A 174 -17.52 -5.10 -7.11
N ALA A 175 -18.24 -4.35 -6.28
CA ALA A 175 -17.63 -3.61 -5.18
C ALA A 175 -18.35 -3.89 -3.85
N TYR A 176 -17.57 -4.24 -2.82
CA TYR A 176 -18.01 -4.19 -1.42
C TYR A 176 -17.61 -2.84 -0.84
N THR A 177 -18.62 -2.03 -0.51
CA THR A 177 -18.41 -0.62 -0.09
C THR A 177 -19.57 -0.13 0.78
N SER A 178 -19.29 0.85 1.64
CA SER A 178 -20.31 1.57 2.41
C SER A 178 -21.14 2.55 1.56
N LYS A 179 -20.67 2.90 0.35
CA LYS A 179 -21.42 3.78 -0.57
C LYS A 179 -22.75 3.13 -0.95
N SER A 180 -23.79 3.95 -1.14
CA SER A 180 -25.08 3.51 -1.68
C SER A 180 -24.98 3.26 -3.20
N PRO A 181 -25.88 2.44 -3.78
CA PRO A 181 -25.82 2.11 -5.21
C PRO A 181 -25.86 3.34 -6.15
N ASP A 182 -26.59 4.38 -5.77
CA ASP A 182 -26.71 5.65 -6.51
C ASP A 182 -25.44 6.50 -6.52
N GLN A 183 -24.52 6.24 -5.56
CA GLN A 183 -23.19 6.87 -5.49
C GLN A 183 -22.12 6.13 -6.30
N LEU A 184 -22.47 4.98 -6.89
CA LEU A 184 -21.51 4.21 -7.68
C LEU A 184 -21.46 4.72 -9.12
N PRO A 185 -20.26 4.86 -9.71
CA PRO A 185 -20.14 5.12 -11.13
C PRO A 185 -20.80 4.03 -11.99
N GLN A 186 -21.22 4.42 -13.18
CA GLN A 186 -21.75 3.49 -14.16
C GLN A 186 -20.77 2.33 -14.41
N GLY A 187 -21.29 1.12 -14.48
CA GLY A 187 -20.51 -0.10 -14.72
C GLY A 187 -20.01 -0.80 -13.45
N ILE A 188 -20.16 -0.18 -12.27
CA ILE A 188 -19.79 -0.80 -10.98
C ILE A 188 -21.04 -1.30 -10.28
N LYS A 189 -21.08 -2.58 -9.93
CA LYS A 189 -22.18 -3.23 -9.21
C LYS A 189 -21.86 -3.35 -7.73
N LYS A 190 -22.75 -2.89 -6.85
CA LYS A 190 -22.62 -3.15 -5.41
C LYS A 190 -22.87 -4.61 -5.11
N ALA A 191 -22.04 -5.21 -4.27
CA ALA A 191 -22.19 -6.59 -3.82
C ALA A 191 -22.08 -6.68 -2.28
N THR A 192 -22.69 -7.72 -1.70
CA THR A 192 -22.36 -8.18 -0.34
C THR A 192 -20.97 -8.82 -0.36
N MET A 193 -20.33 -8.99 0.79
CA MET A 193 -19.02 -9.65 0.85
C MET A 193 -19.09 -11.07 0.25
N GLU A 194 -20.02 -11.89 0.72
CA GLU A 194 -20.21 -13.25 0.24
C GLU A 194 -20.50 -13.29 -1.28
N GLY A 195 -21.41 -12.42 -1.76
CA GLY A 195 -21.69 -12.32 -3.19
C GLY A 195 -20.49 -11.91 -4.02
N LEU A 196 -19.64 -10.99 -3.53
CA LEU A 196 -18.40 -10.60 -4.19
C LEU A 196 -17.42 -11.78 -4.26
N LEU A 197 -17.19 -12.46 -3.12
CA LEU A 197 -16.27 -13.59 -3.04
C LEU A 197 -16.68 -14.72 -3.98
N SER A 198 -17.98 -15.01 -4.08
CA SER A 198 -18.50 -16.12 -4.87
C SER A 198 -18.50 -15.90 -6.39
N VAL A 199 -18.50 -14.67 -6.87
CA VAL A 199 -18.57 -14.38 -8.33
C VAL A 199 -17.25 -13.93 -8.95
N SER A 200 -16.26 -13.60 -8.14
CA SER A 200 -15.03 -12.94 -8.62
C SER A 200 -13.98 -13.93 -9.09
N ASP A 201 -13.46 -13.72 -10.29
CA ASP A 201 -12.24 -14.37 -10.80
C ASP A 201 -10.98 -13.72 -10.18
N ILE A 202 -11.07 -12.42 -9.88
CA ILE A 202 -9.98 -11.62 -9.29
C ILE A 202 -10.56 -10.82 -8.12
N ILE A 203 -9.89 -10.81 -6.97
CA ILE A 203 -10.28 -10.02 -5.79
C ILE A 203 -9.15 -9.06 -5.43
N THR A 204 -9.46 -7.77 -5.24
CA THR A 204 -8.49 -6.75 -4.84
C THR A 204 -8.89 -6.06 -3.53
N LEU A 205 -7.92 -5.90 -2.62
CA LEU A 205 -8.15 -5.38 -1.27
C LEU A 205 -7.68 -3.93 -1.16
N HIS A 206 -8.62 -2.99 -0.94
CA HIS A 206 -8.37 -1.55 -0.81
C HIS A 206 -9.14 -0.94 0.38
N CYS A 207 -9.57 -1.78 1.32
CA CYS A 207 -10.22 -1.34 2.55
C CYS A 207 -9.18 -1.02 3.65
N PRO A 208 -9.51 -0.16 4.63
CA PRO A 208 -8.67 0.04 5.79
C PRO A 208 -8.61 -1.21 6.67
N LEU A 209 -7.47 -1.41 7.36
CA LEU A 209 -7.35 -2.41 8.40
C LEU A 209 -8.01 -1.90 9.69
N ASN A 210 -8.94 -2.69 10.23
CA ASN A 210 -9.59 -2.49 11.52
C ASN A 210 -10.08 -3.86 12.06
N GLU A 211 -10.71 -3.88 13.21
CA GLU A 211 -11.19 -5.13 13.84
C GLU A 211 -12.09 -5.98 12.92
N LYS A 212 -12.90 -5.33 12.05
CA LYS A 212 -13.83 -6.02 11.13
C LYS A 212 -13.16 -6.53 9.86
N THR A 213 -12.00 -5.98 9.50
CA THR A 213 -11.28 -6.30 8.26
C THR A 213 -10.00 -7.07 8.53
N ASN A 214 -9.58 -7.20 9.80
CA ASN A 214 -8.48 -8.06 10.18
C ASN A 214 -8.80 -9.51 9.83
N ARG A 215 -7.91 -10.19 9.10
CA ARG A 215 -8.10 -11.55 8.58
C ARG A 215 -9.39 -11.69 7.74
N LEU A 216 -9.72 -10.65 6.97
CA LEU A 216 -10.88 -10.65 6.06
C LEU A 216 -10.80 -11.81 5.06
N VAL A 217 -9.58 -12.12 4.61
CA VAL A 217 -9.29 -13.30 3.78
C VAL A 217 -8.59 -14.32 4.67
N CYS A 218 -9.30 -15.39 4.97
CA CYS A 218 -8.88 -16.51 5.80
C CYS A 218 -9.60 -17.80 5.32
N ALA A 219 -9.32 -18.94 5.91
CA ALA A 219 -9.91 -20.22 5.52
C ALA A 219 -11.46 -20.14 5.42
N ASP A 220 -12.12 -19.49 6.38
CA ASP A 220 -13.58 -19.35 6.41
C ASP A 220 -14.14 -18.54 5.24
N THR A 221 -13.41 -17.60 4.69
CA THR A 221 -13.86 -16.76 3.57
C THR A 221 -13.38 -17.31 2.22
N ILE A 222 -12.21 -17.94 2.18
CA ILE A 222 -11.65 -18.57 0.97
C ILE A 222 -12.56 -19.67 0.43
N GLN A 223 -13.25 -20.42 1.31
CA GLN A 223 -14.16 -21.49 0.88
C GLN A 223 -15.30 -21.02 -0.04
N TYR A 224 -15.71 -19.76 0.05
CA TYR A 224 -16.76 -19.17 -0.81
C TYR A 224 -16.25 -18.73 -2.19
N MET A 225 -14.92 -18.67 -2.39
CA MET A 225 -14.32 -18.22 -3.63
C MET A 225 -14.33 -19.34 -4.70
N HIS A 226 -14.18 -18.96 -5.96
CA HIS A 226 -13.92 -19.91 -7.04
C HIS A 226 -12.55 -20.56 -6.88
N ASP A 227 -12.43 -21.80 -7.33
CA ASP A 227 -11.12 -22.44 -7.45
C ASP A 227 -10.26 -21.69 -8.50
N GLY A 228 -9.02 -21.45 -8.16
CA GLY A 228 -8.10 -20.71 -9.02
C GLY A 228 -8.26 -19.18 -8.99
N VAL A 229 -9.01 -18.61 -8.02
CA VAL A 229 -9.14 -17.16 -7.85
C VAL A 229 -7.78 -16.48 -7.68
N ILE A 230 -7.64 -15.27 -8.24
CA ILE A 230 -6.46 -14.42 -8.04
C ILE A 230 -6.79 -13.39 -6.96
N ILE A 231 -5.93 -13.27 -5.93
CA ILE A 231 -6.11 -12.30 -4.85
C ILE A 231 -4.97 -11.29 -4.87
N VAL A 232 -5.30 -10.00 -4.83
CA VAL A 232 -4.31 -8.90 -4.82
C VAL A 232 -4.49 -8.04 -3.58
N ASN A 233 -3.42 -7.94 -2.77
CA ASN A 233 -3.39 -7.12 -1.57
C ASN A 233 -2.30 -6.03 -1.65
N THR A 234 -2.70 -4.82 -2.00
CA THR A 234 -1.87 -3.61 -1.95
C THR A 234 -2.33 -2.67 -0.82
N GLY A 235 -3.10 -3.18 0.12
CA GLY A 235 -3.67 -2.43 1.25
C GLY A 235 -2.86 -2.58 2.53
N ARG A 236 -3.14 -3.63 3.32
CA ARG A 236 -2.45 -3.96 4.57
C ARG A 236 -2.30 -5.47 4.72
N GLY A 237 -1.13 -5.94 5.16
CA GLY A 237 -0.84 -7.37 5.33
C GLY A 237 -1.89 -8.10 6.15
N PRO A 238 -2.26 -7.66 7.36
CA PRO A 238 -3.23 -8.35 8.22
C PRO A 238 -4.68 -8.41 7.70
N LEU A 239 -4.98 -7.89 6.50
CA LEU A 239 -6.25 -8.19 5.82
C LEU A 239 -6.35 -9.66 5.40
N VAL A 240 -5.20 -10.33 5.28
CA VAL A 240 -5.08 -11.72 4.85
C VAL A 240 -4.39 -12.53 5.95
N ASP A 241 -4.91 -13.71 6.25
CA ASP A 241 -4.18 -14.69 7.06
C ASP A 241 -3.15 -15.38 6.18
N GLU A 242 -1.86 -15.21 6.48
CA GLU A 242 -0.77 -15.71 5.64
C GLU A 242 -0.66 -17.23 5.65
N ASN A 243 -1.02 -17.91 6.77
CA ASN A 243 -1.00 -19.37 6.84
C ASN A 243 -2.16 -19.97 6.03
N ASP A 244 -3.37 -19.46 6.20
CA ASP A 244 -4.55 -19.90 5.44
C ASP A 244 -4.36 -19.64 3.95
N MET A 245 -3.71 -18.54 3.59
CA MET A 245 -3.40 -18.19 2.19
C MET A 245 -2.37 -19.15 1.59
N ALA A 246 -1.31 -19.48 2.32
CA ALA A 246 -0.30 -20.44 1.86
C ALA A 246 -0.93 -21.83 1.62
N GLU A 247 -1.76 -22.31 2.51
CA GLU A 247 -2.51 -23.58 2.33
C GLU A 247 -3.45 -23.52 1.13
N ALA A 248 -4.14 -22.38 0.93
CA ALA A 248 -5.04 -22.21 -0.21
C ALA A 248 -4.29 -22.15 -1.56
N LEU A 249 -3.07 -21.60 -1.58
CA LEU A 249 -2.19 -21.63 -2.74
C LEU A 249 -1.67 -23.04 -3.02
N HIS A 250 -1.25 -23.74 -1.97
CA HIS A 250 -0.74 -25.12 -2.05
C HIS A 250 -1.78 -26.08 -2.63
N THR A 251 -3.03 -25.95 -2.19
CA THR A 251 -4.13 -26.79 -2.67
C THR A 251 -4.72 -26.36 -4.01
N GLY A 252 -4.33 -25.21 -4.55
CA GLY A 252 -4.85 -24.62 -5.78
C GLY A 252 -6.23 -23.97 -5.64
N LYS A 253 -6.78 -23.88 -4.43
CA LYS A 253 -8.02 -23.14 -4.16
C LYS A 253 -7.85 -21.66 -4.54
N VAL A 254 -6.69 -21.07 -4.21
CA VAL A 254 -6.24 -19.77 -4.71
C VAL A 254 -5.20 -20.02 -5.80
N GLY A 255 -5.44 -19.50 -7.00
CA GLY A 255 -4.56 -19.68 -8.17
C GLY A 255 -3.30 -18.83 -8.08
N ALA A 256 -3.41 -17.62 -7.52
CA ALA A 256 -2.28 -16.74 -7.25
C ALA A 256 -2.62 -15.73 -6.13
N TYR A 257 -1.64 -15.45 -5.28
CA TYR A 257 -1.67 -14.35 -4.32
C TYR A 257 -0.60 -13.32 -4.65
N CYS A 258 -1.03 -12.09 -4.89
CA CYS A 258 -0.16 -10.96 -5.19
C CYS A 258 -0.21 -9.98 -4.02
N ALA A 259 0.91 -9.73 -3.36
CA ALA A 259 0.95 -8.83 -2.21
C ALA A 259 2.09 -7.82 -2.32
N ASP A 260 1.79 -6.57 -1.99
CA ASP A 260 2.80 -5.53 -1.77
C ASP A 260 3.02 -5.27 -0.27
N VAL A 261 2.27 -5.97 0.59
CA VAL A 261 2.25 -5.78 2.04
C VAL A 261 2.20 -7.12 2.76
N MET A 262 2.84 -7.19 3.94
CA MET A 262 2.92 -8.39 4.77
C MET A 262 2.42 -8.10 6.21
N CYS A 263 2.07 -9.13 6.96
CA CYS A 263 1.65 -9.00 8.36
C CYS A 263 2.76 -8.42 9.24
N SER A 264 4.01 -8.79 8.96
CA SER A 264 5.21 -8.16 9.51
C SER A 264 6.05 -7.59 8.38
N GLU A 265 6.53 -6.36 8.52
CA GLU A 265 7.37 -5.68 7.54
C GLU A 265 8.64 -5.11 8.21
N PRO A 266 9.83 -5.63 7.91
CA PRO A 266 10.13 -6.73 6.98
C PRO A 266 9.55 -8.08 7.46
N PRO A 267 9.17 -8.97 6.51
CA PRO A 267 8.70 -10.31 6.85
C PRO A 267 9.86 -11.22 7.32
N SER A 268 9.51 -12.23 8.11
CA SER A 268 10.46 -13.29 8.46
C SER A 268 10.80 -14.15 7.22
N GLY A 269 12.05 -14.62 7.15
CA GLY A 269 12.51 -15.45 6.03
C GLY A 269 11.85 -16.83 5.96
N ASP A 270 11.19 -17.28 7.03
CA ASP A 270 10.44 -18.52 7.14
C ASP A 270 8.92 -18.33 6.93
N ASN A 271 8.49 -17.16 6.44
CA ASN A 271 7.09 -16.93 6.12
C ASN A 271 6.59 -17.95 5.10
N PRO A 272 5.46 -18.65 5.35
CA PRO A 272 5.00 -19.76 4.53
C PRO A 272 4.71 -19.35 3.08
N LEU A 273 4.35 -18.10 2.81
CA LEU A 273 4.09 -17.60 1.47
C LEU A 273 5.34 -17.64 0.56
N PHE A 274 6.56 -17.57 1.13
CA PHE A 274 7.79 -17.65 0.33
C PHE A 274 8.09 -19.05 -0.23
N SER A 275 7.40 -20.08 0.28
CA SER A 275 7.49 -21.44 -0.23
C SER A 275 6.51 -21.71 -1.37
N GLU A 276 5.54 -20.81 -1.62
CA GLU A 276 4.51 -21.00 -2.63
C GLU A 276 4.91 -20.31 -3.95
N PRO A 277 5.06 -21.07 -5.06
CA PRO A 277 5.55 -20.52 -6.33
C PRO A 277 4.58 -19.55 -7.02
N ASN A 278 3.31 -19.56 -6.61
CA ASN A 278 2.24 -18.69 -7.07
C ASN A 278 1.92 -17.54 -6.09
N ALA A 279 2.79 -17.32 -5.10
CA ALA A 279 2.80 -16.10 -4.28
C ALA A 279 3.76 -15.07 -4.90
N TYR A 280 3.24 -13.92 -5.33
CA TYR A 280 3.98 -12.82 -5.94
C TYR A 280 4.06 -11.66 -4.97
N ILE A 281 5.18 -11.53 -4.25
CA ILE A 281 5.34 -10.57 -3.16
C ILE A 281 6.33 -9.48 -3.54
N THR A 282 5.93 -8.23 -3.41
CA THR A 282 6.77 -7.05 -3.60
C THR A 282 6.97 -6.31 -2.26
N PRO A 283 8.11 -5.64 -2.05
CA PRO A 283 8.50 -5.15 -0.73
C PRO A 283 7.92 -3.77 -0.40
N HIS A 284 6.60 -3.64 -0.39
CA HIS A 284 5.83 -2.43 -0.05
C HIS A 284 6.25 -1.22 -0.90
N VAL A 285 6.29 -1.40 -2.22
CA VAL A 285 6.74 -0.39 -3.21
C VAL A 285 5.63 0.17 -4.09
N ALA A 286 4.39 -0.27 -3.93
CA ALA A 286 3.26 0.19 -4.75
C ALA A 286 3.08 1.72 -4.74
N TRP A 287 3.50 2.40 -3.68
CA TRP A 287 3.46 3.84 -3.50
C TRP A 287 4.71 4.57 -4.03
N ALA A 288 5.81 3.87 -4.34
CA ALA A 288 7.16 4.42 -4.42
C ALA A 288 7.55 4.99 -5.80
N SER A 289 6.60 5.17 -6.73
CA SER A 289 6.93 5.81 -8.01
C SER A 289 7.45 7.24 -7.80
N VAL A 290 8.30 7.71 -8.71
CA VAL A 290 8.90 9.07 -8.65
C VAL A 290 7.79 10.12 -8.56
N GLU A 291 6.73 9.97 -9.36
CA GLU A 291 5.60 10.89 -9.39
C GLU A 291 4.82 10.91 -8.07
N ALA A 292 4.61 9.75 -7.46
CA ALA A 292 3.94 9.66 -6.16
C ALA A 292 4.80 10.29 -5.05
N ARG A 293 6.09 10.02 -5.03
CA ARG A 293 7.03 10.61 -4.07
C ARG A 293 7.18 12.12 -4.28
N THR A 294 7.17 12.61 -5.52
CA THR A 294 7.13 14.05 -5.82
C THR A 294 5.88 14.71 -5.24
N ARG A 295 4.70 14.09 -5.42
CA ARG A 295 3.46 14.57 -4.80
C ARG A 295 3.52 14.52 -3.28
N LEU A 296 4.10 13.46 -2.70
CA LEU A 296 4.30 13.33 -1.26
C LEU A 296 5.12 14.50 -0.72
N MET A 297 6.28 14.79 -1.34
CA MET A 297 7.15 15.91 -0.94
C MET A 297 6.42 17.24 -1.04
N SER A 298 5.72 17.50 -2.14
CA SER A 298 4.96 18.75 -2.32
C SER A 298 3.84 18.91 -1.28
N ILE A 299 3.14 17.84 -0.90
CA ILE A 299 2.13 17.89 0.17
C ILE A 299 2.79 18.13 1.52
N ALA A 300 3.95 17.50 1.80
CA ALA A 300 4.71 17.73 3.03
C ALA A 300 5.15 19.19 3.16
N GLU A 301 5.68 19.77 2.09
CA GLU A 301 6.02 21.20 2.01
C GLU A 301 4.81 22.09 2.32
N ASN A 302 3.67 21.82 1.66
CA ASN A 302 2.44 22.58 1.88
C ASN A 302 1.90 22.43 3.31
N ASN A 303 2.02 21.25 3.92
CA ASN A 303 1.62 21.00 5.30
C ASN A 303 2.47 21.83 6.29
N ILE A 304 3.80 21.84 6.08
CA ILE A 304 4.72 22.66 6.90
C ILE A 304 4.40 24.14 6.74
N LYS A 305 4.24 24.60 5.50
CA LYS A 305 3.88 26.00 5.22
C LYS A 305 2.58 26.38 5.92
N ALA A 306 1.52 25.60 5.76
CA ALA A 306 0.22 25.84 6.38
C ALA A 306 0.29 25.84 7.91
N PHE A 307 1.11 24.97 8.51
CA PHE A 307 1.37 24.99 9.96
C PHE A 307 2.03 26.30 10.40
N LEU A 308 3.06 26.76 9.68
CA LEU A 308 3.77 28.00 9.97
C LEU A 308 2.88 29.24 9.79
N ASP A 309 1.97 29.21 8.83
CA ASP A 309 0.98 30.27 8.58
C ASP A 309 -0.19 30.24 9.61
N GLY A 310 -0.19 29.32 10.58
CA GLY A 310 -1.22 29.19 11.62
C GLY A 310 -2.54 28.56 11.12
N THR A 311 -2.55 27.94 9.95
CA THR A 311 -3.71 27.27 9.33
C THR A 311 -3.38 25.84 8.93
N PRO A 312 -3.01 24.95 9.88
CA PRO A 312 -2.54 23.62 9.58
C PRO A 312 -3.59 22.80 8.81
N GLN A 313 -3.16 22.05 7.81
CA GLN A 313 -3.98 21.18 6.98
C GLN A 313 -3.55 19.72 7.11
N ASN A 314 -4.40 18.77 6.69
CA ASN A 314 -4.18 17.33 6.80
C ASN A 314 -3.85 16.89 8.25
N VAL A 315 -4.39 17.59 9.23
CA VAL A 315 -4.21 17.29 10.66
C VAL A 315 -4.98 16.02 11.01
N VAL A 316 -4.32 15.09 11.72
CA VAL A 316 -4.88 13.79 12.08
C VAL A 316 -5.14 13.62 13.58
N ASN A 317 -4.71 14.56 14.40
CA ASN A 317 -4.98 14.57 15.83
C ASN A 317 -5.86 15.77 16.24
N LYS A 318 -6.39 15.74 17.46
CA LYS A 318 -7.19 16.84 18.03
C LYS A 318 -6.26 17.80 18.76
N ILE A 319 -6.32 19.09 18.43
CA ILE A 319 -5.53 20.16 19.06
C ILE A 319 -6.49 21.12 19.75
#